data_6977c2835b00e9f3ce04dffc8c193bcc
#
_entry.id   6977c2835b00e9f3ce04dffc8c193bcc
#
_cell.length_a   1.000
_cell.length_b   1.000
_cell.length_c   1.000
_cell.angle_alpha   90.00
_cell.angle_beta   90.00
_cell.angle_gamma   90.00
#
_symmetry.space_group_name_H-M   'P 1'
#
loop_
_entity.id
_entity.type
_entity.pdbx_description
1 polymer ?
#
loop_
_entity_poly.entity_id
_entity_poly.type
_entity_poly.pdbx_seq_one_letter_code
_entity_poly.pdbx_strand_id
1 'polypeptide(L)'
;MANSSRSVPLLVEWSYHAISQYHRNNMFLAKTAMNELRTYLNFTQLRFHCSKRSKRTFHVTTATNSIGEAVVQYFSGQTDARPNSCKSFVRMEDDNSKLAKVCRQWGSKDSRKRYVGKWSSSNRNDNRLYDHTVIVWWTYHWNIRPSQRRFDCDDFAHTVSAGDFWKVFVR
;
A
#
# COMPACT_ATOMS: atom_id res chain seq x y z
N MET A 1 23.18 22.30 18.30
CA MET A 1 23.53 21.84 16.94
C MET A 1 22.37 21.00 16.46
N ALA A 2 21.53 21.55 15.57
CA ALA A 2 20.34 20.87 15.06
C ALA A 2 20.77 19.82 14.02
N ASN A 3 20.60 18.57 14.37
CA ASN A 3 20.78 17.45 13.44
C ASN A 3 19.58 17.47 12.48
N SER A 4 19.76 18.09 11.32
CA SER A 4 18.79 18.03 10.24
C SER A 4 18.74 16.59 9.75
N SER A 5 17.76 15.83 10.19
CA SER A 5 17.43 14.54 9.58
C SER A 5 17.08 14.83 8.11
N ARG A 6 18.02 14.64 7.21
CA ARG A 6 17.78 14.63 5.77
C ARG A 6 16.74 13.56 5.52
N SER A 7 15.52 13.94 5.22
CA SER A 7 14.52 13.04 4.71
C SER A 7 15.04 12.47 3.40
N VAL A 8 15.39 11.19 3.39
CA VAL A 8 15.77 10.51 2.16
C VAL A 8 14.55 10.53 1.23
N PRO A 9 14.66 11.08 0.02
CA PRO A 9 13.52 11.17 -0.88
C PRO A 9 13.06 9.76 -1.25
N LEU A 10 11.73 9.55 -1.28
CA LEU A 10 11.15 8.33 -1.82
C LEU A 10 11.45 8.27 -3.32
N LEU A 11 12.05 7.17 -3.75
CA LEU A 11 12.29 6.90 -5.17
C LEU A 11 11.10 6.09 -5.73
N VAL A 12 10.53 6.60 -6.81
CA VAL A 12 9.53 5.86 -7.59
C VAL A 12 10.23 5.31 -8.82
N GLU A 13 10.28 4.00 -8.91
CA GLU A 13 10.99 3.29 -9.97
C GLU A 13 10.03 2.82 -11.05
N TRP A 14 10.37 3.09 -12.28
CA TRP A 14 9.58 2.77 -13.48
C TRP A 14 9.99 1.46 -14.14
N SER A 15 11.07 0.84 -13.66
CA SER A 15 11.55 -0.47 -14.09
C SER A 15 11.65 -1.43 -12.91
N TYR A 16 11.22 -2.67 -13.11
CA TYR A 16 11.31 -3.72 -12.09
C TYR A 16 12.75 -4.10 -11.74
N HIS A 17 13.72 -3.84 -12.60
CA HIS A 17 15.13 -4.09 -12.33
C HIS A 17 15.65 -3.34 -11.09
N ALA A 18 14.99 -2.23 -10.73
CA ALA A 18 15.33 -1.47 -9.53
C ALA A 18 15.14 -2.29 -8.23
N ILE A 19 14.41 -3.40 -8.25
CA ILE A 19 14.29 -4.32 -7.10
C ILE A 19 15.65 -4.79 -6.59
N SER A 20 16.65 -4.92 -7.45
CA SER A 20 18.01 -5.25 -7.02
C SER A 20 18.61 -4.24 -6.04
N GLN A 21 18.04 -3.03 -5.99
CA GLN A 21 18.43 -1.94 -5.10
C GLN A 21 17.55 -1.83 -3.83
N TYR A 22 16.77 -2.87 -3.51
CA TYR A 22 15.83 -2.87 -2.37
C TYR A 22 16.50 -2.52 -1.03
N HIS A 23 17.78 -2.78 -0.89
CA HIS A 23 18.58 -2.45 0.29
C HIS A 23 18.65 -0.94 0.59
N ARG A 24 18.35 -0.09 -0.38
CA ARG A 24 18.27 1.37 -0.19
C ARG A 24 17.06 1.80 0.64
N ASN A 25 16.08 0.91 0.86
CA ASN A 25 14.94 1.05 1.77
C ASN A 25 14.02 2.26 1.55
N ASN A 26 14.01 2.86 0.37
CA ASN A 26 13.24 4.09 0.11
C ASN A 26 12.63 4.12 -1.28
N MET A 27 12.31 2.96 -1.86
CA MET A 27 11.75 2.85 -3.20
C MET A 27 10.39 2.18 -3.23
N PHE A 28 9.57 2.58 -4.19
CA PHE A 28 8.35 1.89 -4.60
C PHE A 28 8.30 1.78 -6.12
N LEU A 29 7.71 0.69 -6.61
CA LEU A 29 7.54 0.50 -8.04
C LEU A 29 6.28 1.23 -8.52
N ALA A 30 6.40 1.90 -9.67
CA ALA A 30 5.26 2.38 -10.42
C ALA A 30 4.42 1.21 -10.95
N LYS A 31 3.17 1.49 -11.34
CA LYS A 31 2.26 0.50 -11.93
C LYS A 31 2.89 -0.24 -13.11
N THR A 32 3.58 0.47 -13.99
CA THR A 32 4.26 -0.10 -15.16
C THR A 32 5.34 -1.08 -14.78
N ALA A 33 6.20 -0.72 -13.82
CA ALA A 33 7.25 -1.61 -13.31
C ALA A 33 6.66 -2.86 -12.63
N MET A 34 5.54 -2.71 -11.93
CA MET A 34 4.81 -3.85 -11.34
C MET A 34 4.21 -4.79 -12.41
N ASN A 35 3.77 -4.23 -13.54
CA ASN A 35 3.27 -5.03 -14.66
C ASN A 35 4.40 -5.86 -15.29
N GLU A 36 5.54 -5.24 -15.56
CA GLU A 36 6.74 -5.93 -16.03
C GLU A 36 7.17 -7.03 -15.06
N LEU A 37 7.25 -6.70 -13.77
CA LEU A 37 7.62 -7.67 -12.73
C LEU A 37 6.67 -8.86 -12.70
N ARG A 38 5.36 -8.63 -12.83
CA ARG A 38 4.38 -9.71 -12.86
C ARG A 38 4.54 -10.58 -14.09
N THR A 39 4.78 -9.99 -15.24
CA THR A 39 5.03 -10.74 -16.48
C THR A 39 6.26 -11.63 -16.34
N TYR A 40 7.29 -11.15 -15.67
CA TYR A 40 8.54 -11.89 -15.47
C TYR A 40 8.45 -12.97 -14.40
N LEU A 41 7.86 -12.68 -13.23
CA LEU A 41 7.82 -13.59 -12.08
C LEU A 41 6.52 -14.40 -11.98
N ASN A 42 5.48 -14.04 -12.72
CA ASN A 42 4.15 -14.66 -12.66
C ASN A 42 3.59 -14.79 -11.23
N PHE A 43 3.82 -13.79 -10.38
CA PHE A 43 3.36 -13.82 -9.00
C PHE A 43 1.82 -13.75 -8.92
N THR A 44 1.26 -14.43 -7.94
CA THR A 44 -0.19 -14.57 -7.74
C THR A 44 -0.68 -13.92 -6.46
N GLN A 45 0.22 -13.46 -5.62
CA GLN A 45 -0.13 -12.81 -4.37
C GLN A 45 0.71 -11.55 -4.12
N LEU A 46 0.08 -10.59 -3.46
CA LEU A 46 0.72 -9.39 -2.89
C LEU A 46 0.55 -9.41 -1.38
N ARG A 47 1.60 -9.06 -0.66
CA ARG A 47 1.57 -8.89 0.79
C ARG A 47 1.94 -7.46 1.14
N PHE A 48 1.06 -6.79 1.85
CA PHE A 48 1.23 -5.43 2.33
C PHE A 48 1.56 -5.46 3.82
N HIS A 49 2.68 -4.88 4.19
CA HIS A 49 3.15 -4.87 5.56
C HIS A 49 3.66 -3.49 5.93
N CYS A 50 2.99 -2.81 6.84
CA CYS A 50 3.53 -1.63 7.48
C CYS A 50 3.40 -1.71 8.99
N SER A 51 4.34 -1.10 9.70
CA SER A 51 4.30 -0.99 11.14
C SER A 51 4.85 0.36 11.58
N LYS A 52 4.21 0.95 12.56
CA LYS A 52 4.69 2.15 13.26
C LYS A 52 4.93 1.81 14.72
N ARG A 53 6.11 2.13 15.21
CA ARG A 53 6.61 1.75 16.54
C ARG A 53 5.65 2.11 17.69
N SER A 54 4.96 3.23 17.58
CA SER A 54 4.00 3.72 18.59
C SER A 54 2.54 3.38 18.28
N LYS A 55 2.27 2.58 17.23
CA LYS A 55 0.92 2.34 16.72
C LYS A 55 0.66 0.85 16.50
N ARG A 56 0.09 0.54 15.38
CA ARG A 56 -0.33 -0.82 15.01
C ARG A 56 0.41 -1.29 13.78
N THR A 57 0.37 -2.57 13.57
CA THR A 57 0.87 -3.24 12.37
C THR A 57 -0.31 -3.60 11.48
N PHE A 58 -0.29 -3.14 10.25
CA PHE A 58 -1.16 -3.63 9.19
C PHE A 58 -0.37 -4.61 8.34
N HIS A 59 -0.78 -5.88 8.37
CA HIS A 59 -0.07 -6.94 7.68
C HIS A 59 -1.05 -7.94 7.07
N VAL A 60 -1.23 -7.85 5.76
CA VAL A 60 -2.20 -8.67 5.02
C VAL A 60 -1.57 -9.23 3.75
N THR A 61 -2.01 -10.41 3.34
CA THR A 61 -1.71 -10.99 2.03
C THR A 61 -2.98 -11.17 1.22
N THR A 62 -2.93 -10.97 -0.09
CA THR A 62 -4.10 -11.21 -0.95
C THR A 62 -4.53 -12.67 -0.87
N ALA A 63 -5.84 -12.90 -0.88
CA ALA A 63 -6.41 -14.24 -0.85
C ALA A 63 -6.09 -15.01 -2.15
N THR A 64 -5.98 -16.34 -2.06
CA THR A 64 -5.72 -17.22 -3.20
C THR A 64 -7.01 -17.59 -3.95
N ASN A 65 -7.85 -16.59 -4.25
CA ASN A 65 -9.12 -16.75 -4.96
C ASN A 65 -9.29 -15.61 -5.98
N SER A 66 -10.37 -15.65 -6.75
CA SER A 66 -10.63 -14.64 -7.78
C SER A 66 -10.73 -13.21 -7.26
N ILE A 67 -11.16 -13.01 -6.00
CA ILE A 67 -11.26 -11.68 -5.39
C ILE A 67 -9.87 -11.16 -5.04
N GLY A 68 -8.98 -12.00 -4.51
CA GLY A 68 -7.58 -11.65 -4.26
C GLY A 68 -6.80 -11.45 -5.54
N GLU A 69 -7.05 -12.28 -6.56
CA GLU A 69 -6.47 -12.11 -7.89
C GLU A 69 -6.82 -10.75 -8.51
N ALA A 70 -8.05 -10.26 -8.35
CA ALA A 70 -8.44 -8.93 -8.81
C ALA A 70 -7.60 -7.81 -8.14
N VAL A 71 -7.16 -7.99 -6.88
CA VAL A 71 -6.24 -7.06 -6.20
C VAL A 71 -4.86 -7.10 -6.85
N VAL A 72 -4.36 -8.31 -7.13
CA VAL A 72 -3.05 -8.48 -7.78
C VAL A 72 -3.06 -7.84 -9.17
N GLN A 73 -4.10 -8.08 -9.99
CA GLN A 73 -4.26 -7.46 -11.31
C GLN A 73 -4.31 -5.93 -11.25
N TYR A 74 -5.03 -5.40 -10.27
CA TYR A 74 -5.11 -3.96 -10.09
C TYR A 74 -3.75 -3.35 -9.74
N PHE A 75 -3.04 -3.86 -8.74
CA PHE A 75 -1.76 -3.30 -8.31
C PHE A 75 -0.62 -3.57 -9.30
N SER A 76 -0.72 -4.61 -10.11
CA SER A 76 0.22 -4.87 -11.21
C SER A 76 -0.16 -4.19 -12.53
N GLY A 77 -1.19 -3.34 -12.54
CA GLY A 77 -1.50 -2.52 -13.70
C GLY A 77 -2.21 -3.22 -14.85
N GLN A 78 -2.66 -4.46 -14.67
CA GLN A 78 -3.39 -5.21 -15.70
C GLN A 78 -4.84 -4.75 -15.85
N THR A 79 -5.38 -4.08 -14.85
CA THR A 79 -6.71 -3.48 -14.87
C THR A 79 -6.75 -2.18 -14.09
N ASP A 80 -7.62 -1.26 -14.48
CA ASP A 80 -7.94 -0.06 -13.72
C ASP A 80 -9.20 -0.22 -12.84
N ALA A 81 -9.85 -1.37 -12.90
CA ALA A 81 -11.01 -1.70 -12.09
C ALA A 81 -10.61 -1.91 -10.62
N ARG A 82 -11.12 -1.04 -9.74
CA ARG A 82 -10.82 -1.16 -8.31
C ARG A 82 -11.43 -2.41 -7.70
N PRO A 83 -10.61 -3.28 -7.11
CA PRO A 83 -11.09 -4.53 -6.54
C PRO A 83 -11.85 -4.31 -5.23
N ASN A 84 -12.71 -5.26 -4.89
CA ASN A 84 -13.35 -5.30 -3.59
C ASN A 84 -12.30 -5.50 -2.49
N SER A 85 -12.51 -4.84 -1.36
CA SER A 85 -11.62 -4.92 -0.21
C SER A 85 -11.87 -6.16 0.64
N CYS A 86 -13.14 -6.38 1.05
CA CYS A 86 -13.46 -7.53 1.90
C CYS A 86 -13.37 -8.85 1.12
N LYS A 87 -12.89 -9.90 1.79
CA LYS A 87 -12.62 -11.24 1.23
C LYS A 87 -11.47 -11.29 0.21
N SER A 88 -10.81 -10.16 -0.06
CA SER A 88 -9.68 -10.11 -0.99
C SER A 88 -8.32 -10.37 -0.34
N PHE A 89 -8.27 -10.44 0.97
CA PHE A 89 -7.05 -10.65 1.73
C PHE A 89 -7.27 -11.51 2.96
N VAL A 90 -6.17 -12.07 3.44
CA VAL A 90 -6.03 -12.77 4.73
C VAL A 90 -5.11 -11.95 5.62
N ARG A 91 -5.45 -11.83 6.90
CA ARG A 91 -4.60 -11.18 7.89
C ARG A 91 -3.47 -12.12 8.29
N MET A 92 -2.27 -11.57 8.38
CA MET A 92 -1.12 -12.30 8.92
C MET A 92 -1.18 -12.32 10.45
N GLU A 93 -0.41 -13.21 11.06
CA GLU A 93 -0.45 -13.48 12.51
C GLU A 93 -0.16 -12.23 13.35
N ASP A 94 0.76 -11.39 12.92
CA ASP A 94 1.16 -10.15 13.58
C ASP A 94 0.29 -8.94 13.22
N ASP A 95 -0.75 -9.10 12.39
CA ASP A 95 -1.67 -8.01 12.06
C ASP A 95 -2.59 -7.69 13.24
N ASN A 96 -2.41 -6.52 13.83
CA ASN A 96 -3.27 -6.00 14.89
C ASN A 96 -4.05 -4.75 14.49
N SER A 97 -4.07 -4.44 13.18
CA SER A 97 -4.66 -3.23 12.63
C SER A 97 -6.17 -3.14 12.82
N LYS A 98 -6.66 -1.93 12.95
CA LYS A 98 -8.09 -1.61 12.78
C LYS A 98 -8.47 -1.59 11.31
N LEU A 99 -7.56 -1.14 10.45
CA LEU A 99 -7.75 -1.04 9.01
C LEU A 99 -8.23 -2.35 8.41
N ALA A 100 -7.59 -3.48 8.70
CA ALA A 100 -8.00 -4.79 8.19
C ALA A 100 -9.40 -5.21 8.68
N LYS A 101 -9.82 -4.79 9.88
CA LYS A 101 -11.14 -5.12 10.47
C LYS A 101 -12.29 -4.35 9.81
N VAL A 102 -12.02 -3.17 9.24
CA VAL A 102 -13.05 -2.27 8.68
C VAL A 102 -13.04 -2.25 7.15
N CYS A 103 -12.71 -3.37 6.50
CA CYS A 103 -12.59 -3.46 5.05
C CYS A 103 -13.80 -2.91 4.28
N ARG A 104 -15.01 -3.03 4.84
CA ARG A 104 -16.23 -2.48 4.23
C ARG A 104 -16.21 -0.95 4.09
N GLN A 105 -15.37 -0.26 4.86
CA GLN A 105 -15.24 1.20 4.84
C GLN A 105 -14.08 1.68 3.96
N TRP A 106 -13.26 0.76 3.42
CA TRP A 106 -12.15 1.14 2.56
C TRP A 106 -12.64 1.89 1.33
N GLY A 107 -11.83 2.81 0.84
CA GLY A 107 -12.18 3.66 -0.30
C GLY A 107 -13.10 4.82 0.04
N SER A 108 -13.57 4.94 1.27
CA SER A 108 -14.29 6.11 1.75
C SER A 108 -13.33 7.29 1.84
N LYS A 109 -13.45 8.26 0.95
CA LYS A 109 -12.60 9.47 0.93
C LYS A 109 -13.39 10.75 1.18
N ASP A 110 -14.64 10.77 0.82
CA ASP A 110 -15.52 11.92 0.96
C ASP A 110 -16.98 11.47 1.04
N SER A 111 -17.87 12.41 1.13
CA SER A 111 -19.33 12.17 1.16
C SER A 111 -19.85 11.39 -0.06
N ARG A 112 -19.06 11.21 -1.10
CA ARG A 112 -19.49 10.61 -2.38
C ARG A 112 -19.62 9.11 -2.37
N LYS A 113 -19.26 8.40 -1.32
CA LYS A 113 -19.41 6.93 -1.12
C LYS A 113 -19.06 6.01 -2.32
N ARG A 114 -18.58 6.58 -3.44
CA ARG A 114 -18.45 5.90 -4.74
C ARG A 114 -17.51 4.69 -4.75
N TYR A 115 -16.59 4.65 -3.82
CA TYR A 115 -15.55 3.61 -3.75
C TYR A 115 -15.54 2.87 -2.42
N VAL A 116 -16.60 3.01 -1.64
CA VAL A 116 -16.71 2.32 -0.35
C VAL A 116 -16.71 0.80 -0.58
N GLY A 117 -15.90 0.10 0.22
CA GLY A 117 -15.68 -1.33 0.06
C GLY A 117 -14.64 -1.69 -1.02
N LYS A 118 -13.82 -0.72 -1.47
CA LYS A 118 -12.80 -0.91 -2.50
C LYS A 118 -11.40 -0.59 -1.99
N TRP A 119 -10.42 -1.26 -2.56
CA TRP A 119 -9.03 -0.84 -2.50
C TRP A 119 -8.85 0.47 -3.25
N SER A 120 -7.95 1.31 -2.76
CA SER A 120 -7.60 2.60 -3.35
C SER A 120 -8.76 3.59 -3.46
N SER A 121 -8.51 4.84 -3.18
CA SER A 121 -9.48 5.93 -3.36
C SER A 121 -9.06 6.94 -4.42
N SER A 122 -7.83 6.81 -4.92
CA SER A 122 -7.27 7.76 -5.88
C SER A 122 -7.36 7.22 -7.32
N ASN A 123 -7.62 8.12 -8.27
CA ASN A 123 -7.49 7.84 -9.70
C ASN A 123 -6.03 7.95 -10.18
N ARG A 124 -5.07 8.10 -9.27
CA ARG A 124 -3.64 8.22 -9.61
C ARG A 124 -3.09 6.84 -9.93
N ASN A 125 -3.24 6.46 -11.18
CA ASN A 125 -3.01 5.12 -11.67
C ASN A 125 -1.59 4.59 -11.43
N ASP A 126 -0.58 5.45 -11.47
CA ASP A 126 0.82 4.98 -11.36
C ASP A 126 1.31 4.82 -9.92
N ASN A 127 0.60 5.41 -8.96
CA ASN A 127 1.01 5.50 -7.56
C ASN A 127 0.23 4.55 -6.63
N ARG A 128 -0.39 3.50 -7.16
CA ARG A 128 -1.32 2.62 -6.44
C ARG A 128 -0.76 1.96 -5.19
N LEU A 129 0.52 1.62 -5.20
CA LEU A 129 1.16 0.91 -4.10
C LEU A 129 1.45 1.79 -2.89
N TYR A 130 1.48 3.10 -3.08
CA TYR A 130 1.92 4.01 -2.03
C TYR A 130 0.98 5.20 -1.79
N ASP A 131 0.36 5.81 -2.82
CA ASP A 131 -0.53 6.95 -2.64
C ASP A 131 -2.00 6.50 -2.48
N HIS A 132 -2.54 6.57 -1.27
CA HIS A 132 -3.91 6.16 -0.95
C HIS A 132 -4.25 4.71 -1.32
N THR A 133 -3.34 3.80 -1.09
CA THR A 133 -3.51 2.37 -1.34
C THR A 133 -4.70 1.79 -0.58
N VAL A 134 -4.83 2.14 0.70
CA VAL A 134 -6.01 1.90 1.52
C VAL A 134 -6.35 3.17 2.29
N ILE A 135 -7.60 3.56 2.28
CA ILE A 135 -8.06 4.75 2.98
C ILE A 135 -9.43 4.52 3.61
N VAL A 136 -9.55 4.93 4.88
CA VAL A 136 -10.80 5.11 5.60
C VAL A 136 -10.86 6.57 6.04
N TRP A 137 -11.85 7.30 5.60
CA TRP A 137 -11.99 8.75 5.81
C TRP A 137 -11.57 9.21 7.21
N TRP A 138 -10.59 10.11 7.28
CA TRP A 138 -10.07 10.74 8.50
C TRP A 138 -9.64 9.78 9.64
N THR A 139 -9.51 8.46 9.37
CA THR A 139 -9.33 7.51 10.44
C THR A 139 -8.10 6.61 10.28
N TYR A 140 -8.10 5.75 9.25
CA TYR A 140 -7.05 4.75 9.06
C TYR A 140 -6.61 4.72 7.61
N HIS A 141 -5.29 4.71 7.38
CA HIS A 141 -4.74 4.70 6.03
C HIS A 141 -3.53 3.76 5.92
N TRP A 142 -3.34 3.22 4.73
CA TRP A 142 -2.02 2.98 4.16
C TRP A 142 -1.79 4.06 3.13
N ASN A 143 -0.82 4.94 3.38
CA ASN A 143 -0.58 6.05 2.48
C ASN A 143 0.84 6.58 2.66
N ILE A 144 1.56 6.74 1.56
CA ILE A 144 2.91 7.27 1.54
C ILE A 144 2.96 8.40 0.53
N ARG A 145 3.07 9.62 1.00
CA ARG A 145 3.13 10.84 0.18
C ARG A 145 4.24 11.76 0.67
N PRO A 146 5.49 11.53 0.27
CA PRO A 146 6.65 12.29 0.74
C PRO A 146 6.55 13.79 0.50
N SER A 147 5.99 14.20 -0.66
CA SER A 147 5.75 15.61 -0.99
C SER A 147 4.84 16.34 -0.01
N GLN A 148 3.99 15.59 0.68
CA GLN A 148 3.09 16.10 1.73
C GLN A 148 3.54 15.71 3.14
N ARG A 149 4.72 15.12 3.28
CA ARG A 149 5.25 14.56 4.54
C ARG A 149 4.23 13.65 5.24
N ARG A 150 3.52 12.85 4.45
CA ARG A 150 2.44 12.02 4.93
C ARG A 150 2.80 10.54 4.81
N PHE A 151 2.81 9.86 5.95
CA PHE A 151 3.17 8.46 6.08
C PHE A 151 2.21 7.80 7.07
N ASP A 152 1.13 7.20 6.56
CA ASP A 152 0.10 6.58 7.40
C ASP A 152 0.21 5.05 7.35
N CYS A 153 0.13 4.41 8.50
CA CYS A 153 0.03 2.98 8.68
C CYS A 153 -0.99 2.69 9.77
N ASP A 154 -2.20 2.32 9.38
CA ASP A 154 -3.34 2.13 10.29
C ASP A 154 -3.61 3.33 11.21
N ASP A 155 -3.29 4.52 10.70
CA ASP A 155 -3.48 5.79 11.39
C ASP A 155 -3.70 6.95 10.40
N PHE A 156 -3.82 8.17 10.93
CA PHE A 156 -3.88 9.43 10.21
C PHE A 156 -2.87 10.43 10.81
N ALA A 157 -1.74 9.96 11.32
CA ALA A 157 -0.86 10.74 12.18
C ALA A 157 0.29 11.46 11.46
N HIS A 158 0.51 11.23 10.18
CA HIS A 158 1.54 11.85 9.30
C HIS A 158 3.00 11.70 9.77
N THR A 159 3.25 11.39 11.02
CA THR A 159 4.59 11.33 11.63
C THR A 159 5.25 9.98 11.37
N VAL A 160 6.57 10.00 11.22
CA VAL A 160 7.42 8.82 11.07
C VAL A 160 8.47 8.83 12.17
N SER A 161 8.73 7.68 12.75
CA SER A 161 9.76 7.45 13.77
C SER A 161 10.80 6.44 13.26
N ALA A 162 11.98 6.44 13.86
CA ALA A 162 12.97 5.43 13.54
C ALA A 162 12.41 4.03 13.81
N GLY A 163 12.53 3.14 12.83
CA GLY A 163 11.98 1.77 12.90
C GLY A 163 10.60 1.61 12.26
N ASP A 164 9.91 2.69 11.89
CA ASP A 164 8.70 2.60 11.09
C ASP A 164 9.02 2.13 9.67
N PHE A 165 8.14 1.31 9.08
CA PHE A 165 8.37 0.80 7.72
C PHE A 165 7.07 0.52 6.96
N TRP A 166 7.20 0.50 5.63
CA TRP A 166 6.20 0.06 4.67
C TRP A 166 6.85 -0.86 3.65
N LYS A 167 6.32 -2.05 3.47
CA LYS A 167 6.84 -3.06 2.55
C LYS A 167 5.72 -3.68 1.74
N VAL A 168 5.97 -3.93 0.47
CA VAL A 168 5.12 -4.76 -0.39
C VAL A 168 5.97 -5.91 -0.91
N PHE A 169 5.43 -7.11 -0.80
CA PHE A 169 6.09 -8.34 -1.28
C PHE A 169 5.23 -8.97 -2.35
N VAL A 170 5.87 -9.67 -3.27
CA VAL A 170 5.26 -10.53 -4.30
C VAL A 170 5.53 -12.00 -4.00
N ARG A 171 4.57 -12.88 -4.34
CA ARG A 171 4.71 -14.33 -4.22
C ARG A 171 4.03 -15.03 -5.38
#